data_df28bde604b846353067fd9649a037a6
#
_entry.id   df28bde604b846353067fd9649a037a6
#
_cell.length_a   1.000
_cell.length_b   1.000
_cell.length_c   1.000
_cell.angle_alpha   90.00
_cell.angle_beta   90.00
_cell.angle_gamma   90.00
#
_symmetry.space_group_name_H-M   'P 1'
#
loop_
_entity.id
_entity.type
_entity.pdbx_description
1 polymer ?
#
loop_
_entity_poly.entity_id
_entity_poly.type
_entity_poly.pdbx_seq_one_letter_code
_entity_poly.pdbx_strand_id
1 'polypeptide(L)'
;SNSNSNSNSNSNSNSNSNKVGGMSMLKNILVGQSGGPTAVINSSLYGVIEEGLRNKEKIGTVYGMVHGIEGFLAGNFINLSEVADNEPIDRLKITPASFLGSCRYMLPEDLGDKVYDKLFDTFAQMNIGYVFYIGGNDSMDTVSKLSRVALLKKSDIRFIGVPKTIDNDLVMTDHTPGYGSTAKYVASTLKEIILDATCY
;
A
#
# COMPACT_ATOMS: atom_id res chain seq x y z
N SER A 1 24.84 -79.51 -6.83
CA SER A 1 23.96 -78.74 -7.72
C SER A 1 23.39 -77.52 -7.02
N ASN A 2 24.02 -76.41 -7.28
CA ASN A 2 23.65 -75.10 -6.78
C ASN A 2 22.83 -74.36 -7.85
N SER A 3 21.67 -73.93 -7.51
CA SER A 3 20.90 -72.96 -8.33
C SER A 3 20.66 -71.70 -7.53
N ASN A 4 21.39 -70.65 -7.93
CA ASN A 4 21.20 -69.27 -7.48
C ASN A 4 20.26 -68.56 -8.47
N SER A 5 19.07 -68.19 -8.02
CA SER A 5 18.18 -67.31 -8.76
C SER A 5 18.15 -65.95 -8.11
N ASN A 6 18.78 -64.98 -8.78
CA ASN A 6 18.83 -63.59 -8.41
C ASN A 6 17.73 -62.82 -9.22
N SER A 7 16.63 -62.48 -8.59
CA SER A 7 15.58 -61.66 -9.18
C SER A 7 15.77 -60.19 -8.70
N ASN A 8 16.31 -59.40 -9.61
CA ASN A 8 16.47 -57.93 -9.42
C ASN A 8 15.26 -57.26 -10.03
N SER A 9 14.28 -56.84 -9.21
CA SER A 9 13.15 -56.01 -9.63
C SER A 9 13.47 -54.55 -9.42
N ASN A 10 13.88 -53.91 -10.50
CA ASN A 10 14.12 -52.46 -10.55
C ASN A 10 12.80 -51.76 -10.91
N SER A 11 12.05 -51.29 -9.91
CA SER A 11 10.89 -50.46 -10.09
C SER A 11 11.29 -48.98 -10.21
N ASN A 12 11.50 -48.56 -11.44
CA ASN A 12 11.74 -47.16 -11.80
C ASN A 12 10.37 -46.44 -11.83
N SER A 13 9.97 -45.83 -10.71
CA SER A 13 8.83 -44.92 -10.68
C SER A 13 9.22 -43.56 -11.24
N ASN A 14 9.02 -43.42 -12.54
CA ASN A 14 9.14 -42.15 -13.24
C ASN A 14 7.95 -41.25 -12.86
N SER A 15 8.13 -40.44 -11.83
CA SER A 15 7.17 -39.34 -11.54
C SER A 15 7.39 -38.22 -12.55
N ASN A 16 6.73 -38.36 -13.69
CA ASN A 16 6.53 -37.25 -14.63
C ASN A 16 5.63 -36.21 -13.95
N SER A 17 6.23 -35.27 -13.19
CA SER A 17 5.56 -34.06 -12.82
C SER A 17 5.38 -33.22 -14.09
N ASN A 18 4.19 -33.28 -14.67
CA ASN A 18 3.74 -32.34 -15.68
C ASN A 18 3.88 -30.90 -15.12
N LYS A 19 4.98 -30.25 -15.46
CA LYS A 19 5.07 -28.79 -15.42
C LYS A 19 4.15 -28.25 -16.52
N VAL A 20 2.87 -28.18 -16.23
CA VAL A 20 1.98 -27.24 -16.92
C VAL A 20 2.56 -25.87 -16.56
N GLY A 21 2.95 -25.11 -17.58
CA GLY A 21 3.53 -23.78 -17.42
C GLY A 21 2.56 -22.88 -16.64
N GLY A 22 2.73 -22.84 -15.31
CA GLY A 22 1.98 -21.95 -14.44
C GLY A 22 2.43 -20.53 -14.72
N MET A 23 1.64 -19.76 -15.46
CA MET A 23 1.75 -18.30 -15.44
C MET A 23 1.60 -17.90 -13.96
N SER A 24 2.71 -17.43 -13.37
CA SER A 24 2.67 -16.87 -12.01
C SER A 24 1.63 -15.77 -12.01
N MET A 25 0.61 -15.93 -11.16
CA MET A 25 -0.45 -14.93 -11.04
C MET A 25 0.18 -13.61 -10.60
N LEU A 26 -0.08 -12.51 -11.33
CA LEU A 26 0.47 -11.20 -11.04
C LEU A 26 0.10 -10.77 -9.62
N LYS A 27 1.06 -10.18 -8.91
CA LYS A 27 0.82 -9.64 -7.56
C LYS A 27 0.03 -8.34 -7.63
N ASN A 28 -0.87 -8.17 -6.67
CA ASN A 28 -1.71 -6.99 -6.55
C ASN A 28 -1.03 -5.90 -5.71
N ILE A 29 -1.41 -4.66 -5.96
CA ILE A 29 -1.09 -3.50 -5.12
C ILE A 29 -2.24 -3.25 -4.14
N LEU A 30 -1.89 -2.88 -2.91
CA LEU A 30 -2.81 -2.33 -1.93
C LEU A 30 -2.28 -0.96 -1.49
N VAL A 31 -3.11 0.08 -1.57
CA VAL A 31 -2.73 1.43 -1.15
C VAL A 31 -3.68 1.95 -0.08
N GLY A 32 -3.15 2.58 0.95
CA GLY A 32 -3.91 3.20 2.03
C GLY A 32 -3.49 4.65 2.26
N GLN A 33 -4.43 5.44 2.80
CA GLN A 33 -4.22 6.81 3.23
C GLN A 33 -4.45 6.89 4.75
N SER A 34 -3.64 7.68 5.46
CA SER A 34 -3.66 7.73 6.92
C SER A 34 -3.23 9.10 7.45
N GLY A 35 -3.66 9.44 8.65
CA GLY A 35 -3.35 10.69 9.32
C GLY A 35 -4.16 11.88 8.79
N GLY A 36 -3.73 13.10 9.09
CA GLY A 36 -4.40 14.33 8.67
C GLY A 36 -4.38 14.50 7.15
N PRO A 37 -5.51 14.78 6.50
CA PRO A 37 -5.52 15.04 5.06
C PRO A 37 -4.77 16.33 4.73
N THR A 38 -4.10 16.33 3.57
CA THR A 38 -3.37 17.47 3.02
C THR A 38 -3.69 17.60 1.52
N ALA A 39 -3.25 18.70 0.90
CA ALA A 39 -3.45 18.88 -0.54
C ALA A 39 -2.77 17.79 -1.40
N VAL A 40 -1.70 17.16 -0.89
CA VAL A 40 -0.89 16.19 -1.64
C VAL A 40 -1.36 14.74 -1.51
N ILE A 41 -2.17 14.41 -0.50
CA ILE A 41 -2.44 12.99 -0.17
C ILE A 41 -3.16 12.24 -1.30
N ASN A 42 -4.09 12.89 -1.98
CA ASN A 42 -4.77 12.32 -3.15
C ASN A 42 -3.89 12.32 -4.40
N SER A 43 -3.00 13.30 -4.55
CA SER A 43 -2.02 13.32 -5.64
C SER A 43 -1.05 12.15 -5.56
N SER A 44 -0.61 11.81 -4.34
CA SER A 44 0.20 10.60 -4.09
C SER A 44 -0.57 9.32 -4.40
N LEU A 45 -1.85 9.25 -4.01
CA LEU A 45 -2.73 8.12 -4.36
C LEU A 45 -2.86 7.98 -5.88
N TYR A 46 -3.09 9.10 -6.59
CA TYR A 46 -3.14 9.11 -8.05
C TYR A 46 -1.88 8.47 -8.67
N GLY A 47 -0.70 8.88 -8.19
CA GLY A 47 0.57 8.33 -8.69
C GLY A 47 0.68 6.82 -8.52
N VAL A 48 0.21 6.26 -7.40
CA VAL A 48 0.20 4.81 -7.17
C VAL A 48 -0.76 4.10 -8.12
N ILE A 49 -1.96 4.66 -8.33
CA ILE A 49 -2.96 4.08 -9.25
C ILE A 49 -2.42 4.13 -10.69
N GLU A 50 -1.98 5.29 -11.14
CA GLU A 50 -1.50 5.50 -12.51
C GLU A 50 -0.34 4.57 -12.84
N GLU A 51 0.65 4.47 -11.95
CA GLU A 51 1.82 3.62 -12.19
C GLU A 51 1.46 2.13 -12.15
N GLY A 52 0.57 1.73 -11.26
CA GLY A 52 0.04 0.36 -11.24
C GLY A 52 -0.67 -0.01 -12.56
N LEU A 53 -1.48 0.90 -13.08
CA LEU A 53 -2.20 0.69 -14.35
C LEU A 53 -1.28 0.72 -15.58
N ARG A 54 -0.20 1.49 -15.54
CA ARG A 54 0.82 1.49 -16.61
C ARG A 54 1.60 0.18 -16.70
N ASN A 55 1.71 -0.55 -15.60
CA ASN A 55 2.51 -1.77 -15.52
C ASN A 55 1.63 -3.03 -15.42
N LYS A 56 0.52 -3.09 -16.14
CA LYS A 56 -0.43 -4.22 -16.12
C LYS A 56 0.20 -5.58 -16.48
N GLU A 57 1.35 -5.56 -17.14
CA GLU A 57 2.11 -6.78 -17.44
C GLU A 57 2.89 -7.35 -16.23
N LYS A 58 3.05 -6.56 -15.15
CA LYS A 58 3.76 -6.94 -13.92
C LYS A 58 2.86 -6.88 -12.68
N ILE A 59 1.85 -6.03 -12.74
CA ILE A 59 0.94 -5.73 -11.63
C ILE A 59 -0.46 -6.22 -12.01
N GLY A 60 -1.11 -6.89 -11.08
CA GLY A 60 -2.51 -7.29 -11.21
C GLY A 60 -3.45 -6.10 -10.94
N THR A 61 -4.28 -6.23 -9.93
CA THR A 61 -5.25 -5.20 -9.53
C THR A 61 -4.64 -4.23 -8.51
N VAL A 62 -5.03 -2.96 -8.59
CA VAL A 62 -4.76 -1.95 -7.54
C VAL A 62 -5.98 -1.83 -6.64
N TYR A 63 -5.82 -2.16 -5.36
CA TYR A 63 -6.85 -2.03 -4.33
C TYR A 63 -6.56 -0.83 -3.42
N GLY A 64 -7.62 -0.21 -2.93
CA GLY A 64 -7.55 0.87 -1.93
C GLY A 64 -8.12 0.42 -0.59
N MET A 65 -7.39 0.67 0.51
CA MET A 65 -7.92 0.53 1.87
C MET A 65 -8.88 1.67 2.16
N VAL A 66 -10.13 1.39 2.45
CA VAL A 66 -11.09 2.41 2.90
C VAL A 66 -10.90 2.62 4.40
N HIS A 67 -10.62 3.87 4.81
CA HIS A 67 -10.25 4.25 6.18
C HIS A 67 -8.98 3.55 6.70
N GLY A 68 -7.95 3.46 5.85
CA GLY A 68 -6.62 2.96 6.20
C GLY A 68 -6.61 1.53 6.73
N ILE A 69 -5.64 1.21 7.59
CA ILE A 69 -5.46 -0.12 8.18
C ILE A 69 -6.68 -0.54 9.03
N GLU A 70 -7.28 0.39 9.77
CA GLU A 70 -8.45 0.12 10.61
C GLU A 70 -9.63 -0.39 9.78
N GLY A 71 -9.97 0.35 8.72
CA GLY A 71 -11.03 -0.07 7.81
C GLY A 71 -10.70 -1.35 7.06
N PHE A 72 -9.44 -1.53 6.67
CA PHE A 72 -8.99 -2.76 6.00
C PHE A 72 -9.12 -3.99 6.91
N LEU A 73 -8.80 -3.87 8.20
CA LEU A 73 -9.03 -4.91 9.21
C LEU A 73 -10.53 -5.25 9.37
N ALA A 74 -11.40 -4.28 9.11
CA ALA A 74 -12.86 -4.50 9.09
C ALA A 74 -13.37 -5.05 7.76
N GLY A 75 -12.49 -5.28 6.76
CA GLY A 75 -12.84 -5.79 5.43
C GLY A 75 -13.25 -4.71 4.43
N ASN A 76 -12.98 -3.43 4.71
CA ASN A 76 -13.35 -2.32 3.85
C ASN A 76 -12.21 -1.99 2.86
N PHE A 77 -12.40 -2.33 1.60
CA PHE A 77 -11.49 -1.97 0.51
C PHE A 77 -12.28 -1.83 -0.81
N ILE A 78 -11.68 -1.15 -1.77
CA ILE A 78 -12.26 -0.95 -3.11
C ILE A 78 -11.26 -1.35 -4.20
N ASN A 79 -11.78 -1.73 -5.36
CA ASN A 79 -11.00 -2.00 -6.56
C ASN A 79 -10.75 -0.67 -7.30
N LEU A 80 -9.57 -0.09 -7.12
CA LEU A 80 -9.18 1.18 -7.75
C LEU A 80 -8.91 1.03 -9.25
N SER A 81 -8.55 -0.15 -9.72
CA SER A 81 -8.42 -0.40 -11.16
C SER A 81 -9.77 -0.28 -11.86
N GLU A 82 -10.83 -0.83 -11.25
CA GLU A 82 -12.19 -0.72 -11.77
C GLU A 82 -12.74 0.71 -11.68
N VAL A 83 -12.45 1.42 -10.58
CA VAL A 83 -12.80 2.84 -10.45
C VAL A 83 -12.16 3.65 -11.57
N ALA A 84 -10.88 3.43 -11.85
CA ALA A 84 -10.15 4.15 -12.89
C ALA A 84 -10.63 3.85 -14.32
N ASP A 85 -11.16 2.66 -14.57
CA ASP A 85 -11.75 2.29 -15.86
C ASP A 85 -13.10 2.96 -16.08
N ASN A 86 -13.83 3.32 -15.02
CA ASN A 86 -15.17 3.91 -15.09
C ASN A 86 -15.23 5.41 -14.83
N GLU A 87 -14.24 5.98 -14.11
CA GLU A 87 -14.25 7.37 -13.67
C GLU A 87 -12.89 8.06 -13.94
N PRO A 88 -12.88 9.35 -14.32
CA PRO A 88 -11.64 10.07 -14.53
C PRO A 88 -10.92 10.34 -13.20
N ILE A 89 -9.88 9.58 -12.91
CA ILE A 89 -9.07 9.72 -11.67
C ILE A 89 -8.14 10.95 -11.67
N ASP A 90 -7.96 11.63 -12.79
CA ASP A 90 -7.10 12.81 -12.94
C ASP A 90 -7.39 13.91 -11.92
N ARG A 91 -8.64 14.04 -11.50
CA ARG A 91 -9.06 15.02 -10.49
C ARG A 91 -8.38 14.80 -9.13
N LEU A 92 -7.94 13.58 -8.81
CA LEU A 92 -7.20 13.30 -7.58
C LEU A 92 -5.91 14.11 -7.47
N LYS A 93 -5.31 14.51 -8.60
CA LYS A 93 -4.09 15.36 -8.62
C LYS A 93 -4.28 16.69 -7.91
N ILE A 94 -5.48 17.25 -7.96
CA ILE A 94 -5.80 18.61 -7.49
C ILE A 94 -6.89 18.65 -6.42
N THR A 95 -7.50 17.52 -6.09
CA THR A 95 -8.56 17.44 -5.07
C THR A 95 -7.94 17.27 -3.69
N PRO A 96 -8.12 18.22 -2.78
CA PRO A 96 -7.65 18.06 -1.39
C PRO A 96 -8.49 17.02 -0.64
N ALA A 97 -8.11 16.71 0.59
CA ALA A 97 -8.67 15.70 1.46
C ALA A 97 -8.22 14.26 1.10
N SER A 98 -8.83 13.25 1.69
CA SER A 98 -8.45 11.85 1.57
C SER A 98 -9.56 11.07 0.85
N PHE A 99 -9.33 10.70 -0.40
CA PHE A 99 -10.31 9.97 -1.22
C PHE A 99 -10.71 8.63 -0.60
N LEU A 100 -9.76 7.89 -0.06
CA LEU A 100 -10.00 6.61 0.60
C LEU A 100 -10.46 6.75 2.05
N GLY A 101 -10.65 7.97 2.54
CA GLY A 101 -10.79 8.22 3.97
C GLY A 101 -9.45 8.08 4.70
N SER A 102 -9.46 8.29 5.99
CA SER A 102 -8.26 8.24 6.83
C SER A 102 -8.56 7.52 8.14
N CYS A 103 -7.52 7.10 8.84
CA CYS A 103 -7.59 6.60 10.22
C CYS A 103 -6.40 7.09 11.03
N ARG A 104 -6.50 6.94 12.36
CA ARG A 104 -5.41 7.17 13.32
C ARG A 104 -5.11 5.91 14.13
N TYR A 105 -5.34 4.74 13.53
CA TYR A 105 -5.08 3.46 14.15
C TYR A 105 -3.58 3.20 14.24
N MET A 106 -3.13 2.84 15.44
CA MET A 106 -1.76 2.44 15.71
C MET A 106 -1.68 0.94 15.85
N LEU A 107 -0.80 0.32 15.07
CA LEU A 107 -0.51 -1.11 15.22
C LEU A 107 0.19 -1.38 16.56
N PRO A 108 -0.09 -2.53 17.21
CA PRO A 108 0.57 -2.94 18.45
C PRO A 108 2.11 -2.93 18.33
N GLU A 109 2.79 -2.60 19.42
CA GLU A 109 4.25 -2.69 19.51
C GLU A 109 4.75 -4.13 19.53
N ASP A 110 3.97 -5.04 20.11
CA ASP A 110 4.27 -6.47 20.06
C ASP A 110 4.02 -7.00 18.63
N LEU A 111 5.10 -7.30 17.93
CA LEU A 111 5.06 -7.83 16.58
C LEU A 111 4.49 -9.27 16.49
N GLY A 112 4.28 -9.93 17.63
CA GLY A 112 3.59 -11.22 17.73
C GLY A 112 2.07 -11.11 17.90
N ASP A 113 1.51 -9.90 17.95
CA ASP A 113 0.06 -9.70 18.10
C ASP A 113 -0.72 -10.31 16.93
N LYS A 114 -1.87 -10.90 17.25
CA LYS A 114 -2.76 -11.56 16.28
C LYS A 114 -3.29 -10.64 15.18
N VAL A 115 -3.25 -9.33 15.39
CA VAL A 115 -3.65 -8.37 14.35
C VAL A 115 -2.75 -8.49 13.10
N TYR A 116 -1.45 -8.77 13.31
CA TYR A 116 -0.54 -8.99 12.19
C TYR A 116 -0.84 -10.28 11.44
N ASP A 117 -1.21 -11.35 12.15
CA ASP A 117 -1.63 -12.59 11.50
C ASP A 117 -2.83 -12.34 10.59
N LYS A 118 -3.86 -11.67 11.12
CA LYS A 118 -5.06 -11.31 10.35
C LYS A 118 -4.75 -10.48 9.11
N LEU A 119 -3.86 -9.49 9.23
CA LEU A 119 -3.44 -8.65 8.10
C LEU A 119 -2.73 -9.49 7.02
N PHE A 120 -1.75 -10.30 7.41
CA PHE A 120 -0.98 -11.09 6.46
C PHE A 120 -1.80 -12.20 5.80
N ASP A 121 -2.74 -12.81 6.54
CA ASP A 121 -3.70 -13.75 5.97
C ASP A 121 -4.59 -13.09 4.91
N THR A 122 -5.07 -11.88 5.18
CA THR A 122 -5.85 -11.10 4.20
C THR A 122 -5.01 -10.70 3.00
N PHE A 123 -3.76 -10.27 3.20
CA PHE A 123 -2.84 -9.98 2.09
C PHE A 123 -2.61 -11.21 1.21
N ALA A 124 -2.44 -12.38 1.82
CA ALA A 124 -2.25 -13.63 1.08
C ALA A 124 -3.51 -14.00 0.28
N GLN A 125 -4.71 -13.92 0.87
CA GLN A 125 -5.99 -14.18 0.20
C GLN A 125 -6.21 -13.26 -1.00
N MET A 126 -5.81 -11.99 -0.89
CA MET A 126 -5.92 -11.00 -1.96
C MET A 126 -4.73 -11.01 -2.93
N ASN A 127 -3.78 -11.95 -2.79
CA ASN A 127 -2.53 -12.01 -3.56
C ASN A 127 -1.77 -10.67 -3.60
N ILE A 128 -1.72 -9.94 -2.47
CA ILE A 128 -1.00 -8.67 -2.35
C ILE A 128 0.50 -8.93 -2.37
N GLY A 129 1.21 -8.20 -3.23
CA GLY A 129 2.68 -8.21 -3.28
C GLY A 129 3.31 -6.88 -2.88
N TYR A 130 2.54 -5.81 -2.97
CA TYR A 130 3.01 -4.45 -2.72
C TYR A 130 1.97 -3.68 -1.90
N VAL A 131 2.40 -3.09 -0.80
CA VAL A 131 1.56 -2.24 0.05
C VAL A 131 2.16 -0.84 0.09
N PHE A 132 1.42 0.14 -0.42
CA PHE A 132 1.76 1.55 -0.31
C PHE A 132 0.92 2.17 0.81
N TYR A 133 1.56 2.89 1.72
CA TYR A 133 0.85 3.56 2.80
C TYR A 133 1.25 5.03 2.86
N ILE A 134 0.27 5.90 2.54
CA ILE A 134 0.48 7.33 2.38
C ILE A 134 0.08 8.00 3.70
N GLY A 135 1.01 8.73 4.33
CA GLY A 135 0.69 9.40 5.58
C GLY A 135 1.86 10.07 6.27
N GLY A 136 1.64 10.51 7.49
CA GLY A 136 2.62 11.16 8.36
C GLY A 136 3.50 10.17 9.14
N ASN A 137 4.08 10.66 10.24
CA ASN A 137 5.03 9.90 11.06
C ASN A 137 4.45 8.56 11.56
N ASP A 138 3.23 8.56 12.11
CA ASP A 138 2.57 7.34 12.58
C ASP A 138 2.33 6.32 11.46
N SER A 139 2.08 6.82 10.24
CA SER A 139 1.90 5.97 9.06
C SER A 139 3.22 5.34 8.64
N MET A 140 4.33 6.06 8.76
CA MET A 140 5.67 5.52 8.49
C MET A 140 6.09 4.49 9.55
N ASP A 141 5.70 4.69 10.81
CA ASP A 141 5.86 3.67 11.87
C ASP A 141 5.06 2.40 11.54
N THR A 142 3.81 2.54 11.11
CA THR A 142 2.99 1.42 10.61
C THR A 142 3.72 0.62 9.52
N VAL A 143 4.30 1.30 8.52
CA VAL A 143 5.07 0.65 7.44
C VAL A 143 6.30 -0.06 7.99
N SER A 144 7.01 0.55 8.94
CA SER A 144 8.18 -0.04 9.60
C SER A 144 7.80 -1.34 10.32
N LYS A 145 6.74 -1.33 11.13
CA LYS A 145 6.23 -2.51 11.85
C LYS A 145 5.84 -3.63 10.89
N LEU A 146 5.07 -3.32 9.84
CA LEU A 146 4.66 -4.31 8.83
C LEU A 146 5.85 -4.90 8.08
N SER A 147 6.85 -4.09 7.73
CA SER A 147 8.08 -4.56 7.09
C SER A 147 8.86 -5.53 7.98
N ARG A 148 8.95 -5.23 9.28
CA ARG A 148 9.61 -6.11 10.26
C ARG A 148 8.85 -7.43 10.43
N VAL A 149 7.53 -7.39 10.50
CA VAL A 149 6.70 -8.60 10.57
C VAL A 149 6.84 -9.43 9.30
N ALA A 150 6.91 -8.79 8.12
CA ALA A 150 7.17 -9.50 6.86
C ALA A 150 8.47 -10.29 6.89
N LEU A 151 9.55 -9.71 7.43
CA LEU A 151 10.82 -10.40 7.61
C LEU A 151 10.69 -11.60 8.56
N LEU A 152 10.01 -11.43 9.69
CA LEU A 152 9.78 -12.52 10.66
C LEU A 152 8.95 -13.66 10.04
N LYS A 153 7.95 -13.35 9.24
CA LYS A 153 7.08 -14.31 8.54
C LYS A 153 7.68 -14.85 7.24
N LYS A 154 8.88 -14.37 6.84
CA LYS A 154 9.51 -14.69 5.55
C LYS A 154 8.56 -14.42 4.37
N SER A 155 7.79 -13.36 4.46
CA SER A 155 6.89 -12.91 3.42
C SER A 155 7.65 -12.09 2.37
N ASP A 156 7.27 -12.24 1.10
CA ASP A 156 7.85 -11.48 -0.02
C ASP A 156 7.11 -10.16 -0.28
N ILE A 157 6.09 -9.83 0.52
CA ILE A 157 5.36 -8.57 0.41
C ILE A 157 6.28 -7.39 0.69
N ARG A 158 6.23 -6.40 -0.18
CA ARG A 158 6.99 -5.15 -0.05
C ARG A 158 6.10 -4.04 0.47
N PHE A 159 6.56 -3.38 1.53
CA PHE A 159 5.88 -2.24 2.15
C PHE A 159 6.62 -0.96 1.81
N ILE A 160 5.91 0.02 1.27
CA ILE A 160 6.44 1.29 0.81
C ILE A 160 5.70 2.42 1.51
N GLY A 161 6.41 3.20 2.32
CA GLY A 161 5.89 4.42 2.91
C GLY A 161 5.96 5.57 1.92
N VAL A 162 4.85 6.30 1.78
CA VAL A 162 4.78 7.53 0.98
C VAL A 162 4.52 8.69 1.94
N PRO A 163 5.56 9.41 2.35
CA PRO A 163 5.43 10.43 3.39
C PRO A 163 4.70 11.67 2.90
N LYS A 164 3.92 12.28 3.78
CA LYS A 164 3.35 13.61 3.63
C LYS A 164 3.34 14.31 4.99
N THR A 165 3.65 15.58 5.00
CA THR A 165 3.54 16.44 6.18
C THR A 165 3.53 17.90 5.75
N ILE A 166 2.85 18.74 6.54
CA ILE A 166 2.91 20.20 6.40
C ILE A 166 3.98 20.83 7.33
N ASP A 167 4.57 20.03 8.20
CA ASP A 167 5.47 20.49 9.27
C ASP A 167 6.91 20.64 8.78
N ASN A 168 7.21 20.21 7.56
CA ASN A 168 8.53 20.23 6.93
C ASN A 168 9.61 19.54 7.77
N ASP A 169 9.26 18.40 8.38
CA ASP A 169 10.05 17.69 9.38
C ASP A 169 10.68 16.38 8.89
N LEU A 170 10.75 16.17 7.57
CA LEU A 170 11.44 15.01 7.00
C LEU A 170 12.94 15.25 6.88
N VAL A 171 13.72 14.30 7.36
CA VAL A 171 15.19 14.35 7.29
C VAL A 171 15.65 14.35 5.82
N MET A 172 16.71 15.12 5.52
CA MET A 172 17.31 15.22 4.16
C MET A 172 16.33 15.70 3.08
N THR A 173 15.30 16.44 3.46
CA THR A 173 14.28 16.94 2.54
C THR A 173 14.10 18.45 2.77
N ASP A 174 14.29 19.26 1.71
CA ASP A 174 14.15 20.72 1.82
C ASP A 174 12.68 21.15 1.94
N HIS A 175 11.82 20.54 1.13
CA HIS A 175 10.39 20.80 1.09
C HIS A 175 9.62 19.50 1.09
N THR A 176 8.93 19.20 2.20
CA THR A 176 8.16 17.98 2.33
C THR A 176 6.87 18.02 1.50
N PRO A 177 6.39 16.85 1.01
CA PRO A 177 5.12 16.80 0.29
C PRO A 177 3.96 17.28 1.18
N GLY A 178 3.29 18.35 0.75
CA GLY A 178 2.22 19.03 1.50
C GLY A 178 2.61 20.40 2.08
N TYR A 179 3.87 20.62 2.41
CA TYR A 179 4.35 21.89 3.00
C TYR A 179 4.14 23.08 2.06
N GLY A 180 4.61 23.03 0.82
CA GLY A 180 4.52 24.17 -0.11
C GLY A 180 3.08 24.60 -0.39
N SER A 181 2.15 23.67 -0.55
CA SER A 181 0.72 23.98 -0.72
C SER A 181 0.14 24.64 0.51
N THR A 182 0.51 24.21 1.70
CA THR A 182 0.06 24.81 2.97
C THR A 182 0.63 26.21 3.15
N ALA A 183 1.92 26.41 2.89
CA ALA A 183 2.55 27.72 2.96
C ALA A 183 1.87 28.73 2.01
N LYS A 184 1.58 28.31 0.78
CA LYS A 184 0.85 29.15 -0.18
C LYS A 184 -0.55 29.47 0.31
N TYR A 185 -1.29 28.50 0.82
CA TYR A 185 -2.64 28.71 1.34
C TYR A 185 -2.66 29.72 2.49
N VAL A 186 -1.79 29.53 3.48
CA VAL A 186 -1.69 30.42 4.64
C VAL A 186 -1.32 31.85 4.21
N ALA A 187 -0.31 32.00 3.36
CA ALA A 187 0.11 33.31 2.87
C ALA A 187 -0.99 34.05 2.10
N SER A 188 -1.72 33.35 1.24
CA SER A 188 -2.84 33.94 0.47
C SER A 188 -3.99 34.34 1.39
N THR A 189 -4.39 33.47 2.30
CA THR A 189 -5.49 33.73 3.25
C THR A 189 -5.17 34.87 4.20
N LEU A 190 -3.94 34.92 4.74
CA LEU A 190 -3.51 36.02 5.60
C LEU A 190 -3.53 37.36 4.86
N LYS A 191 -3.09 37.40 3.60
CA LYS A 191 -3.15 38.61 2.78
C LYS A 191 -4.58 39.11 2.63
N GLU A 192 -5.51 38.22 2.35
CA GLU A 192 -6.93 38.55 2.20
C GLU A 192 -7.53 39.07 3.51
N ILE A 193 -7.27 38.41 4.64
CA ILE A 193 -7.75 38.82 5.95
C ILE A 193 -7.19 40.17 6.34
N ILE A 194 -5.88 40.47 6.11
CA ILE A 194 -5.26 41.74 6.41
C ILE A 194 -5.91 42.86 5.58
N LEU A 195 -6.14 42.62 4.30
CA LEU A 195 -6.79 43.61 3.44
C LEU A 195 -8.23 43.90 3.90
N ASP A 196 -8.98 42.90 4.26
CA ASP A 196 -10.35 43.03 4.76
C ASP A 196 -10.35 43.80 6.10
N ALA A 197 -9.49 43.42 7.02
CA ALA A 197 -9.37 44.08 8.34
C ALA A 197 -8.91 45.56 8.27
N THR A 198 -8.28 45.97 7.18
CA THR A 198 -7.87 47.37 6.98
C THR A 198 -8.95 48.26 6.36
N CYS A 199 -10.07 47.68 5.95
CA CYS A 199 -11.21 48.39 5.38
C CYS A 199 -12.13 48.98 6.46
N TYR A 200 -11.99 48.59 7.70
CA TYR A 200 -12.78 49.01 8.86
C TYR A 200 -11.89 49.69 9.88
#